data_353cb6b360e9d1c8c3f87c6fdf4664a2
#
_entry.id   353cb6b360e9d1c8c3f87c6fdf4664a2
#
_cell.length_a   1.000
_cell.length_b   1.000
_cell.length_c   1.000
_cell.angle_alpha   90.00
_cell.angle_beta   90.00
_cell.angle_gamma   90.00
#
_symmetry.space_group_name_H-M   'P 1'
#
loop_
_entity.id
_entity.type
_entity.pdbx_description
1 polymer ?
#
loop_
_entity_poly.entity_id
_entity_poly.type
_entity_poly.pdbx_seq_one_letter_code
_entity_poly.pdbx_strand_id
1 'polypeptide(L)'
;THPQIFCARVLRAAKIADIKFICMTDHAREGKADYSTGWKGDREGVLFVRGFELDHGFMPWGLPDDTVLTSDTHYTQMAEQIASKGGVLFYAHSEEVDQRDWELPQLNGMEIYNIHTDVKDEGEVEAFLKNIAVDLMLSLNKYPDQAFRLLFDRQTAILDHWDELNKTRKVVGIAASDAHQNSGFRGTYTEDGKLIVRDTGPDKGRNKSISLNFFTRGLLRMFCGPLEPGTQVFRIEMDKYDRSLRFVNTHILARGLTEPDVIDALRIGRVFVAFDMLADARGFTYLAEGAGAKAVMGEEVS
;
A
#
# COMPACT_ATOMS: atom_id res chain seq x y z
N THR A 1 16.57 9.06 -6.85
CA THR A 1 15.84 10.34 -6.64
C THR A 1 16.29 10.91 -5.30
N HIS A 2 16.54 12.23 -5.20
CA HIS A 2 16.99 12.84 -3.94
C HIS A 2 15.88 12.73 -2.90
N PRO A 3 16.11 12.29 -1.64
CA PRO A 3 15.09 12.04 -0.64
C PRO A 3 14.11 13.19 -0.43
N GLN A 4 14.58 14.43 -0.47
CA GLN A 4 13.72 15.63 -0.34
C GLN A 4 12.71 15.79 -1.47
N ILE A 5 13.07 15.42 -2.72
CA ILE A 5 12.16 15.48 -3.88
C ILE A 5 11.09 14.40 -3.78
N PHE A 6 11.47 13.22 -3.30
CA PHE A 6 10.55 12.12 -3.05
C PHE A 6 9.46 12.53 -2.04
N CYS A 7 9.86 12.94 -0.86
CA CYS A 7 8.93 13.34 0.20
C CYS A 7 8.04 14.53 -0.20
N ALA A 8 8.56 15.51 -0.98
CA ALA A 8 7.75 16.61 -1.49
C ALA A 8 6.63 16.14 -2.45
N ARG A 9 6.87 15.09 -3.23
CA ARG A 9 5.83 14.47 -4.09
C ARG A 9 4.76 13.77 -3.25
N VAL A 10 5.18 13.02 -2.23
CA VAL A 10 4.27 12.35 -1.29
C VAL A 10 3.42 13.37 -0.55
N LEU A 11 4.01 14.45 -0.02
CA LEU A 11 3.28 15.53 0.65
C LEU A 11 2.22 16.16 -0.27
N ARG A 12 2.60 16.49 -1.51
CA ARG A 12 1.66 17.06 -2.49
C ARG A 12 0.51 16.09 -2.75
N ALA A 13 0.80 14.81 -2.94
CA ALA A 13 -0.20 13.78 -3.18
C ALA A 13 -1.13 13.60 -1.96
N ALA A 14 -0.58 13.58 -0.77
CA ALA A 14 -1.34 13.52 0.48
C ALA A 14 -2.33 14.69 0.62
N LYS A 15 -1.91 15.90 0.29
CA LYS A 15 -2.78 17.09 0.30
C LYS A 15 -3.91 16.98 -0.74
N ILE A 16 -3.63 16.45 -1.94
CA ILE A 16 -4.64 16.20 -2.98
C ILE A 16 -5.65 15.14 -2.52
N ALA A 17 -5.17 14.08 -1.86
CA ALA A 17 -5.98 12.98 -1.36
C ALA A 17 -6.65 13.27 -0.01
N ASP A 18 -6.40 14.43 0.59
CA ASP A 18 -6.85 14.82 1.94
C ASP A 18 -6.41 13.86 3.05
N ILE A 19 -5.24 13.24 2.87
CA ILE A 19 -4.58 12.39 3.87
C ILE A 19 -4.01 13.26 4.99
N LYS A 20 -4.27 12.87 6.22
CA LYS A 20 -3.84 13.63 7.42
C LYS A 20 -2.55 13.13 8.02
N PHE A 21 -2.24 11.84 7.86
CA PHE A 21 -0.97 11.28 8.31
C PHE A 21 -0.47 10.20 7.35
N ILE A 22 0.83 9.96 7.36
CA ILE A 22 1.49 8.91 6.60
C ILE A 22 2.48 8.20 7.51
N CYS A 23 2.30 6.89 7.69
CA CYS A 23 3.31 6.02 8.26
C CYS A 23 4.28 5.64 7.12
N MET A 24 5.52 6.14 7.23
CA MET A 24 6.55 5.90 6.21
C MET A 24 7.10 4.47 6.35
N THR A 25 7.40 3.85 5.22
CA THR A 25 7.97 2.50 5.13
C THR A 25 9.04 2.43 4.05
N ASP A 26 9.95 3.42 4.04
CA ASP A 26 11.09 3.39 3.13
C ASP A 26 11.92 2.12 3.38
N HIS A 27 12.37 1.43 2.33
CA HIS A 27 13.29 0.32 2.49
C HIS A 27 14.59 0.73 3.20
N ALA A 28 15.05 -0.12 4.10
CA ALA A 28 16.35 0.07 4.76
C ALA A 28 17.47 0.14 3.72
N ARG A 29 18.36 1.12 3.85
CA ARG A 29 19.49 1.30 2.93
C ARG A 29 20.70 0.54 3.44
N GLU A 30 21.28 -0.27 2.57
CA GLU A 30 22.45 -1.09 2.91
C GLU A 30 22.24 -1.92 4.19
N GLY A 31 21.01 -2.45 4.36
CA GLY A 31 20.63 -3.22 5.54
C GLY A 31 20.53 -2.40 6.82
N LYS A 32 20.38 -1.07 6.73
CA LYS A 32 20.34 -0.18 7.89
C LYS A 32 19.13 0.76 7.85
N ALA A 33 18.30 0.73 8.88
CA ALA A 33 17.25 1.70 9.14
C ALA A 33 17.71 2.68 10.23
N ASP A 34 17.99 3.90 9.83
CA ASP A 34 18.51 4.97 10.67
C ASP A 34 17.41 6.01 10.94
N TYR A 35 16.85 5.96 12.15
CA TYR A 35 15.75 6.83 12.57
C TYR A 35 16.16 8.30 12.79
N SER A 36 17.45 8.65 12.66
CA SER A 36 17.85 10.04 12.58
C SER A 36 17.56 10.68 11.22
N THR A 37 17.26 9.86 10.20
CA THR A 37 17.08 10.27 8.81
C THR A 37 15.59 10.22 8.39
N GLY A 38 15.26 10.85 7.26
CA GLY A 38 13.91 10.85 6.70
C GLY A 38 12.98 11.91 7.31
N TRP A 39 11.76 11.96 6.80
CA TRP A 39 10.77 12.92 7.25
C TRP A 39 10.03 12.44 8.50
N LYS A 40 9.82 13.40 9.42
CA LYS A 40 9.06 13.21 10.65
C LYS A 40 8.33 14.49 11.02
N GLY A 41 7.19 14.34 11.70
CA GLY A 41 6.39 15.45 12.23
C GLY A 41 5.48 16.11 11.19
N ASP A 42 4.82 17.19 11.59
CA ASP A 42 3.91 17.91 10.72
C ASP A 42 4.64 18.62 9.57
N ARG A 43 4.09 18.47 8.38
CA ARG A 43 4.51 19.17 7.17
C ARG A 43 3.27 19.69 6.47
N GLU A 44 3.01 20.98 6.63
CA GLU A 44 1.88 21.66 6.01
C GLU A 44 0.52 20.98 6.27
N GLY A 45 0.30 20.47 7.48
CA GLY A 45 -0.93 19.83 7.90
C GLY A 45 -1.02 18.33 7.60
N VAL A 46 0.07 17.70 7.16
CA VAL A 46 0.21 16.24 7.03
C VAL A 46 1.27 15.76 8.03
N LEU A 47 0.89 14.87 8.92
CA LEU A 47 1.81 14.25 9.87
C LEU A 47 2.57 13.10 9.22
N PHE A 48 3.89 13.18 9.22
CA PHE A 48 4.77 12.07 8.83
C PHE A 48 5.24 11.33 10.07
N VAL A 49 4.86 10.05 10.16
CA VAL A 49 5.35 9.10 11.15
C VAL A 49 6.48 8.31 10.51
N ARG A 50 7.69 8.47 11.05
CA ARG A 50 8.87 7.81 10.49
C ARG A 50 8.85 6.33 10.76
N GLY A 51 9.18 5.53 9.75
CA GLY A 51 9.35 4.09 9.82
C GLY A 51 10.10 3.58 8.62
N PHE A 52 10.34 2.30 8.60
CA PHE A 52 11.06 1.59 7.55
C PHE A 52 10.38 0.24 7.30
N GLU A 53 10.51 -0.25 6.08
CA GLU A 53 10.29 -1.66 5.78
C GLU A 53 11.63 -2.38 5.85
N LEU A 54 11.71 -3.35 6.74
CA LEU A 54 12.93 -4.10 7.06
C LEU A 54 12.83 -5.53 6.53
N ASP A 55 13.96 -6.22 6.58
CA ASP A 55 13.98 -7.66 6.38
C ASP A 55 12.99 -8.37 7.33
N HIS A 56 12.57 -9.57 6.97
CA HIS A 56 11.49 -10.30 7.65
C HIS A 56 10.10 -9.63 7.58
N GLY A 57 9.94 -8.58 6.76
CA GLY A 57 8.69 -7.85 6.60
C GLY A 57 8.33 -6.96 7.78
N PHE A 58 9.28 -6.56 8.59
CA PHE A 58 9.03 -5.69 9.74
C PHE A 58 8.79 -4.25 9.31
N MET A 59 7.71 -3.67 9.83
CA MET A 59 7.39 -2.24 9.73
C MET A 59 7.28 -1.65 11.14
N PRO A 60 8.38 -1.16 11.73
CA PRO A 60 8.34 -0.50 13.03
C PRO A 60 8.09 1.00 12.92
N TRP A 61 7.22 1.51 13.81
CA TRP A 61 6.96 2.95 13.98
C TRP A 61 7.06 3.39 15.44
N GLY A 62 7.19 4.69 15.66
CA GLY A 62 7.22 5.29 16.99
C GLY A 62 8.54 5.13 17.73
N LEU A 63 9.63 4.93 17.01
CA LEU A 63 10.97 4.77 17.58
C LEU A 63 11.67 6.13 17.76
N PRO A 64 12.53 6.25 18.80
CA PRO A 64 13.38 7.43 19.00
C PRO A 64 14.33 7.71 17.82
N ASP A 65 14.66 8.98 17.63
CA ASP A 65 15.50 9.44 16.51
C ASP A 65 16.93 8.88 16.54
N ASP A 66 17.42 8.44 17.69
CA ASP A 66 18.73 7.81 17.87
C ASP A 66 18.74 6.29 17.60
N THR A 67 17.61 5.74 17.18
CA THR A 67 17.49 4.31 16.92
C THR A 67 18.10 3.95 15.56
N VAL A 68 18.88 2.89 15.57
CA VAL A 68 19.38 2.22 14.36
C VAL A 68 19.06 0.74 14.46
N LEU A 69 18.38 0.21 13.44
CA LEU A 69 18.11 -1.22 13.27
C LEU A 69 18.93 -1.73 12.09
N THR A 70 19.53 -2.90 12.21
CA THR A 70 20.41 -3.48 11.19
C THR A 70 19.99 -4.90 10.80
N SER A 71 20.07 -5.24 9.53
CA SER A 71 19.64 -6.52 8.96
C SER A 71 20.41 -7.74 9.48
N ASP A 72 21.58 -7.55 10.04
CA ASP A 72 22.39 -8.60 10.66
C ASP A 72 21.90 -8.96 12.08
N THR A 73 20.99 -8.17 12.66
CA THR A 73 20.36 -8.48 13.94
C THR A 73 19.29 -9.56 13.75
N HIS A 74 19.35 -10.63 14.58
CA HIS A 74 18.33 -11.67 14.53
C HIS A 74 16.93 -11.07 14.76
N TYR A 75 15.93 -11.52 14.01
CA TYR A 75 14.59 -10.92 13.99
C TYR A 75 13.92 -10.82 15.37
N THR A 76 14.10 -11.83 16.24
CA THR A 76 13.53 -11.80 17.61
C THR A 76 14.18 -10.70 18.47
N GLN A 77 15.50 -10.53 18.36
CA GLN A 77 16.23 -9.47 19.06
C GLN A 77 15.85 -8.09 18.52
N MET A 78 15.64 -7.97 17.20
CA MET A 78 15.16 -6.74 16.59
C MET A 78 13.76 -6.39 17.10
N ALA A 79 12.85 -7.36 17.19
CA ALA A 79 11.51 -7.17 17.75
C ALA A 79 11.54 -6.73 19.23
N GLU A 80 12.41 -7.33 20.02
CA GLU A 80 12.63 -6.94 21.42
C GLU A 80 13.19 -5.50 21.52
N GLN A 81 14.13 -5.15 20.64
CA GLN A 81 14.68 -3.81 20.57
C GLN A 81 13.61 -2.78 20.22
N ILE A 82 12.74 -3.07 19.25
CA ILE A 82 11.61 -2.22 18.85
C ILE A 82 10.67 -2.00 20.05
N ALA A 83 10.23 -3.08 20.68
CA ALA A 83 9.30 -3.03 21.80
C ALA A 83 9.89 -2.31 23.03
N SER A 84 11.16 -2.56 23.37
CA SER A 84 11.84 -1.92 24.50
C SER A 84 11.99 -0.41 24.36
N LYS A 85 12.03 0.09 23.13
CA LYS A 85 12.07 1.51 22.80
C LYS A 85 10.68 2.15 22.66
N GLY A 86 9.61 1.39 22.94
CA GLY A 86 8.22 1.87 22.89
C GLY A 86 7.62 1.92 21.48
N GLY A 87 8.27 1.36 20.48
CA GLY A 87 7.76 1.23 19.13
C GLY A 87 6.59 0.26 19.00
N VAL A 88 5.91 0.31 17.88
CA VAL A 88 4.96 -0.71 17.42
C VAL A 88 5.57 -1.46 16.24
N LEU A 89 5.27 -2.76 16.15
CA LEU A 89 5.76 -3.64 15.10
C LEU A 89 4.60 -4.22 14.32
N PHE A 90 4.61 -4.04 13.01
CA PHE A 90 3.66 -4.63 12.08
C PHE A 90 4.39 -5.49 11.04
N TYR A 91 3.69 -6.46 10.47
CA TYR A 91 4.17 -7.17 9.29
C TYR A 91 3.65 -6.52 8.00
N ALA A 92 4.58 -6.23 7.08
CA ALA A 92 4.30 -6.03 5.66
C ALA A 92 4.13 -7.38 4.96
N HIS A 93 3.48 -7.38 3.81
CA HIS A 93 3.38 -8.55 2.93
C HIS A 93 2.89 -9.81 3.66
N SER A 94 1.71 -9.69 4.27
CA SER A 94 1.12 -10.79 5.07
C SER A 94 0.70 -11.99 4.23
N GLU A 95 0.71 -11.89 2.91
CA GLU A 95 0.55 -13.01 1.98
C GLU A 95 1.70 -14.02 2.07
N GLU A 96 2.87 -13.60 2.54
CA GLU A 96 4.03 -14.46 2.76
C GLU A 96 3.94 -15.20 4.10
N VAL A 97 2.81 -15.90 4.34
CA VAL A 97 2.46 -16.52 5.63
C VAL A 97 3.57 -17.41 6.18
N ASP A 98 4.17 -18.26 5.32
CA ASP A 98 5.20 -19.23 5.72
C ASP A 98 6.55 -18.58 6.05
N GLN A 99 6.74 -17.32 5.73
CA GLN A 99 7.98 -16.58 5.97
C GLN A 99 7.94 -15.74 7.24
N ARG A 100 6.83 -15.76 8.00
CA ARG A 100 6.61 -14.93 9.17
C ARG A 100 6.52 -15.75 10.46
N ASP A 101 7.05 -15.22 11.53
CA ASP A 101 6.85 -15.76 12.89
C ASP A 101 5.61 -15.10 13.51
N TRP A 102 4.45 -15.72 13.31
CA TRP A 102 3.17 -15.21 13.79
C TRP A 102 3.01 -15.32 15.30
N GLU A 103 3.83 -16.11 15.98
CA GLU A 103 3.83 -16.25 17.43
C GLU A 103 4.70 -15.19 18.14
N LEU A 104 5.34 -14.30 17.39
CA LEU A 104 6.21 -13.25 17.91
C LEU A 104 5.45 -12.34 18.90
N PRO A 105 5.81 -12.32 20.21
CA PRO A 105 5.02 -11.60 21.22
C PRO A 105 4.95 -10.09 21.01
N GLN A 106 5.96 -9.52 20.34
CA GLN A 106 6.09 -8.08 20.09
C GLN A 106 5.27 -7.60 18.88
N LEU A 107 4.67 -8.53 18.13
CA LEU A 107 3.86 -8.18 16.96
C LEU A 107 2.56 -7.49 17.39
N ASN A 108 2.35 -6.26 16.94
CA ASN A 108 1.13 -5.49 17.18
C ASN A 108 0.08 -5.69 16.09
N GLY A 109 0.50 -5.89 14.84
CA GLY A 109 -0.43 -6.01 13.73
C GLY A 109 0.20 -6.47 12.42
N MET A 110 -0.63 -6.47 11.38
CA MET A 110 -0.26 -6.94 10.06
C MET A 110 -1.02 -6.19 8.97
N GLU A 111 -0.48 -6.17 7.77
CA GLU A 111 -1.25 -5.79 6.59
C GLU A 111 -2.32 -6.83 6.30
N ILE A 112 -3.58 -6.42 6.30
CA ILE A 112 -4.71 -7.26 5.85
C ILE A 112 -5.10 -6.96 4.41
N TYR A 113 -4.50 -5.93 3.84
CA TYR A 113 -4.61 -5.56 2.43
C TYR A 113 -3.40 -4.73 1.99
N ASN A 114 -2.81 -5.09 0.85
CA ASN A 114 -1.71 -4.36 0.21
C ASN A 114 -2.00 -4.24 -1.29
N ILE A 115 -2.10 -2.99 -1.81
CA ILE A 115 -2.45 -2.73 -3.21
C ILE A 115 -1.41 -3.30 -4.17
N HIS A 116 -0.14 -3.17 -3.84
CA HIS A 116 0.93 -3.60 -4.73
C HIS A 116 0.93 -5.12 -4.92
N THR A 117 0.68 -5.85 -3.83
CA THR A 117 0.56 -7.31 -3.84
C THR A 117 -0.65 -7.76 -4.64
N ASP A 118 -1.82 -7.16 -4.38
CA ASP A 118 -3.06 -7.47 -5.06
C ASP A 118 -2.94 -7.30 -6.58
N VAL A 119 -2.35 -6.20 -7.02
CA VAL A 119 -2.07 -5.96 -8.44
C VAL A 119 -1.05 -6.93 -9.04
N LYS A 120 -0.12 -7.48 -8.23
CA LYS A 120 0.86 -8.48 -8.69
C LYS A 120 0.27 -9.88 -8.84
N ASP A 121 -0.69 -10.24 -7.99
CA ASP A 121 -1.35 -11.54 -7.98
C ASP A 121 -2.23 -11.74 -9.22
N GLU A 122 -2.67 -10.66 -9.86
CA GLU A 122 -3.29 -10.67 -11.18
C GLU A 122 -2.32 -11.25 -12.24
N GLY A 123 -1.89 -12.48 -12.01
CA GLY A 123 -0.82 -13.20 -12.75
C GLY A 123 -1.05 -13.35 -14.24
N GLU A 124 -2.19 -12.86 -14.74
CA GLU A 124 -2.54 -12.84 -16.16
C GLU A 124 -2.80 -11.41 -16.66
N VAL A 125 -1.73 -10.60 -16.72
CA VAL A 125 -1.74 -9.32 -17.46
C VAL A 125 -2.46 -9.43 -18.81
N GLU A 126 -2.45 -10.61 -19.42
CA GLU A 126 -3.11 -10.87 -20.69
C GLU A 126 -4.64 -11.00 -20.54
N ALA A 127 -5.13 -11.66 -19.51
CA ALA A 127 -6.57 -11.73 -19.20
C ALA A 127 -7.08 -10.35 -18.75
N PHE A 128 -6.32 -9.66 -17.93
CA PHE A 128 -6.57 -8.26 -17.53
C PHE A 128 -6.68 -7.35 -18.76
N LEU A 129 -5.69 -7.34 -19.64
CA LEU A 129 -5.70 -6.50 -20.84
C LEU A 129 -6.82 -6.87 -21.82
N LYS A 130 -7.21 -8.15 -21.92
CA LYS A 130 -8.31 -8.57 -22.80
C LYS A 130 -9.69 -8.18 -22.26
N ASN A 131 -9.89 -8.30 -20.94
CA ASN A 131 -11.20 -8.16 -20.32
C ASN A 131 -11.47 -6.75 -19.78
N ILE A 132 -10.45 -6.04 -19.36
CA ILE A 132 -10.58 -4.78 -18.61
C ILE A 132 -10.05 -3.57 -19.39
N ALA A 133 -9.16 -3.76 -20.38
CA ALA A 133 -8.52 -2.64 -21.06
C ALA A 133 -9.51 -1.66 -21.72
N VAL A 134 -10.62 -2.18 -22.27
CA VAL A 134 -11.63 -1.34 -22.91
C VAL A 134 -12.40 -0.56 -21.83
N ASP A 135 -12.84 -1.24 -20.76
CA ASP A 135 -13.57 -0.60 -19.66
C ASP A 135 -12.67 0.40 -18.93
N LEU A 136 -11.39 0.04 -18.71
CA LEU A 136 -10.41 0.93 -18.12
C LEU A 136 -10.19 2.18 -18.98
N MET A 137 -10.00 2.04 -20.28
CA MET A 137 -9.84 3.18 -21.21
C MET A 137 -11.07 4.08 -21.26
N LEU A 138 -12.27 3.49 -21.25
CA LEU A 138 -13.53 4.25 -21.26
C LEU A 138 -13.80 4.95 -19.92
N SER A 139 -13.36 4.35 -18.82
CA SER A 139 -13.64 4.81 -17.46
C SER A 139 -12.60 5.79 -16.95
N LEU A 140 -11.32 5.67 -17.37
CA LEU A 140 -10.20 6.48 -16.88
C LEU A 140 -10.41 7.99 -16.94
N ASN A 141 -11.08 8.47 -18.00
CA ASN A 141 -11.34 9.90 -18.15
C ASN A 141 -12.52 10.40 -17.31
N LYS A 142 -13.47 9.52 -17.00
CA LYS A 142 -14.70 9.89 -16.30
C LYS A 142 -14.67 9.55 -14.82
N TYR A 143 -14.08 8.42 -14.49
CA TYR A 143 -14.00 7.87 -13.13
C TYR A 143 -12.60 7.31 -12.88
N PRO A 144 -11.56 8.18 -12.77
CA PRO A 144 -10.15 7.74 -12.76
C PRO A 144 -9.81 6.82 -11.59
N ASP A 145 -10.44 7.00 -10.44
CA ASP A 145 -10.17 6.18 -9.26
C ASP A 145 -10.89 4.84 -9.36
N GLN A 146 -12.20 4.87 -9.67
CA GLN A 146 -13.03 3.67 -9.79
C GLN A 146 -12.67 2.81 -11.01
N ALA A 147 -11.96 3.36 -11.98
CA ALA A 147 -11.48 2.59 -13.12
C ALA A 147 -10.56 1.44 -12.72
N PHE A 148 -9.85 1.59 -11.60
CA PHE A 148 -8.95 0.55 -11.06
C PHE A 148 -9.63 -0.44 -10.11
N ARG A 149 -10.90 -0.25 -9.73
CA ARG A 149 -11.61 -1.14 -8.79
C ARG A 149 -11.62 -2.62 -9.20
N LEU A 150 -11.52 -2.89 -10.49
CA LEU A 150 -11.53 -4.25 -11.03
C LEU A 150 -10.21 -5.00 -10.82
N LEU A 151 -9.18 -4.30 -10.32
CA LEU A 151 -7.89 -4.88 -9.94
C LEU A 151 -7.86 -5.30 -8.48
N PHE A 152 -8.84 -4.91 -7.69
CA PHE A 152 -8.86 -5.13 -6.26
C PHE A 152 -9.88 -6.18 -5.92
N ASP A 153 -9.41 -7.24 -5.30
CA ASP A 153 -10.26 -8.30 -4.82
C ASP A 153 -10.19 -8.48 -3.30
N ARG A 154 -10.96 -9.41 -2.79
CA ARG A 154 -10.97 -9.72 -1.36
C ARG A 154 -9.83 -10.69 -1.06
N GLN A 155 -8.85 -10.24 -0.28
CA GLN A 155 -7.73 -11.05 0.18
C GLN A 155 -8.17 -12.08 1.24
N THR A 156 -8.97 -13.07 0.81
CA THR A 156 -9.67 -14.01 1.72
C THR A 156 -8.69 -14.79 2.58
N ALA A 157 -7.59 -15.30 2.01
CA ALA A 157 -6.61 -16.08 2.76
C ALA A 157 -5.94 -15.26 3.88
N ILE A 158 -5.61 -14.00 3.61
CA ILE A 158 -5.02 -13.09 4.60
C ILE A 158 -6.03 -12.77 5.70
N LEU A 159 -7.29 -12.49 5.33
CA LEU A 159 -8.36 -12.18 6.28
C LEU A 159 -8.69 -13.37 7.17
N ASP A 160 -8.76 -14.59 6.60
CA ASP A 160 -9.00 -15.81 7.37
C ASP A 160 -7.84 -16.07 8.36
N HIS A 161 -6.60 -15.85 7.93
CA HIS A 161 -5.44 -15.97 8.81
C HIS A 161 -5.46 -14.91 9.94
N TRP A 162 -5.80 -13.66 9.63
CA TRP A 162 -5.96 -12.59 10.62
C TRP A 162 -7.06 -12.91 11.63
N ASP A 163 -8.19 -13.46 11.19
CA ASP A 163 -9.27 -13.90 12.07
C ASP A 163 -8.81 -15.03 13.00
N GLU A 164 -8.03 -16.01 12.51
CA GLU A 164 -7.47 -17.07 13.37
C GLU A 164 -6.53 -16.52 14.44
N LEU A 165 -5.63 -15.60 14.09
CA LEU A 165 -4.75 -14.96 15.05
C LEU A 165 -5.54 -14.21 16.14
N ASN A 166 -6.61 -13.52 15.76
CA ASN A 166 -7.43 -12.75 16.68
C ASN A 166 -8.28 -13.60 17.64
N LYS A 167 -8.36 -14.94 17.45
CA LYS A 167 -8.96 -15.85 18.44
C LYS A 167 -8.12 -16.01 19.70
N THR A 168 -6.81 -15.83 19.59
CA THR A 168 -5.87 -16.10 20.69
C THR A 168 -5.22 -14.83 21.26
N ARG A 169 -5.06 -13.81 20.42
CA ARG A 169 -4.46 -12.54 20.82
C ARG A 169 -4.92 -11.42 19.88
N LYS A 170 -4.80 -10.19 20.33
CA LYS A 170 -5.10 -9.03 19.49
C LYS A 170 -4.00 -8.82 18.44
N VAL A 171 -4.36 -8.84 17.17
CA VAL A 171 -3.51 -8.47 16.03
C VAL A 171 -4.25 -7.42 15.21
N VAL A 172 -3.68 -6.23 15.11
CA VAL A 172 -4.32 -5.08 14.43
C VAL A 172 -4.16 -5.21 12.92
N GLY A 173 -5.26 -5.10 12.18
CA GLY A 173 -5.24 -5.11 10.72
C GLY A 173 -5.08 -3.70 10.15
N ILE A 174 -4.14 -3.51 9.23
CA ILE A 174 -3.94 -2.26 8.49
C ILE A 174 -3.97 -2.50 6.98
N ALA A 175 -4.12 -1.44 6.21
CA ALA A 175 -3.91 -1.47 4.76
C ALA A 175 -2.73 -0.60 4.36
N ALA A 176 -2.04 -1.01 3.30
CA ALA A 176 -0.94 -0.27 2.70
C ALA A 176 -1.16 -0.02 1.21
N SER A 177 -0.65 1.09 0.74
CA SER A 177 -0.58 1.38 -0.69
C SER A 177 0.68 0.80 -1.33
N ASP A 178 1.73 0.65 -0.57
CA ASP A 178 3.07 0.21 -1.03
C ASP A 178 3.47 0.89 -2.36
N ALA A 179 3.23 2.19 -2.44
CA ALA A 179 3.34 2.96 -3.67
C ALA A 179 4.80 3.34 -3.97
N HIS A 180 5.35 2.74 -5.01
CA HIS A 180 6.73 2.98 -5.45
C HIS A 180 6.84 3.87 -6.70
N GLN A 181 5.73 4.24 -7.33
CA GLN A 181 5.67 4.86 -8.67
C GLN A 181 6.43 4.06 -9.74
N ASN A 182 6.42 2.75 -9.63
CA ASN A 182 7.08 1.82 -10.55
C ASN A 182 6.16 0.73 -11.09
N SER A 183 4.88 0.76 -10.73
CA SER A 183 3.88 -0.20 -11.21
C SER A 183 3.01 0.42 -12.29
N GLY A 184 2.82 -0.31 -13.38
CA GLY A 184 2.02 0.12 -14.50
C GLY A 184 2.41 -0.56 -15.80
N PHE A 185 1.77 -0.17 -16.88
CA PHE A 185 1.96 -0.80 -18.18
C PHE A 185 2.33 0.23 -19.25
N ARG A 186 3.28 -0.13 -20.10
CA ARG A 186 3.59 0.60 -21.32
C ARG A 186 3.50 -0.34 -22.53
N GLY A 187 2.82 0.09 -23.56
CA GLY A 187 2.68 -0.66 -24.80
C GLY A 187 3.51 -0.02 -25.92
N THR A 188 4.31 -0.82 -26.60
CA THR A 188 5.08 -0.40 -27.80
C THR A 188 4.60 -1.19 -29.00
N TYR A 189 4.26 -0.51 -30.06
CA TYR A 189 3.87 -1.13 -31.32
C TYR A 189 5.12 -1.54 -32.11
N THR A 190 5.11 -2.74 -32.69
CA THR A 190 6.27 -3.31 -33.37
C THR A 190 6.12 -3.32 -34.89
N GLU A 191 7.23 -3.48 -35.62
CA GLU A 191 7.24 -3.55 -37.10
C GLU A 191 6.42 -4.73 -37.62
N ASP A 192 6.41 -5.87 -36.89
CA ASP A 192 5.65 -7.07 -37.23
C ASP A 192 4.17 -6.98 -36.82
N GLY A 193 3.71 -5.80 -36.42
CA GLY A 193 2.30 -5.52 -36.14
C GLY A 193 1.77 -6.03 -34.81
N LYS A 194 2.66 -6.31 -33.87
CA LYS A 194 2.34 -6.73 -32.51
C LYS A 194 2.42 -5.57 -31.52
N LEU A 195 1.86 -5.76 -30.33
CA LEU A 195 2.00 -4.88 -29.20
C LEU A 195 2.87 -5.56 -28.14
N ILE A 196 4.02 -4.97 -27.82
CA ILE A 196 4.82 -5.41 -26.70
C ILE A 196 4.39 -4.62 -25.47
N VAL A 197 3.82 -5.34 -24.49
CA VAL A 197 3.45 -4.76 -23.20
C VAL A 197 4.56 -5.06 -22.18
N ARG A 198 5.00 -4.01 -21.49
CA ARG A 198 6.05 -4.05 -20.47
C ARG A 198 5.57 -3.36 -19.22
N ASP A 199 6.11 -3.77 -18.08
CA ASP A 199 6.00 -3.02 -16.84
C ASP A 199 6.65 -1.63 -16.98
N THR A 200 6.16 -0.63 -16.23
CA THR A 200 6.76 0.71 -16.16
C THR A 200 7.93 0.77 -15.19
N GLY A 201 8.07 -0.22 -14.30
CA GLY A 201 9.17 -0.38 -13.35
C GLY A 201 10.49 -0.83 -13.99
N PRO A 202 11.49 -1.16 -13.18
CA PRO A 202 12.76 -1.72 -13.65
C PRO A 202 12.51 -2.96 -14.51
N ASP A 203 13.17 -3.03 -15.65
CA ASP A 203 12.98 -4.13 -16.61
C ASP A 203 13.42 -5.48 -15.99
N LYS A 204 12.46 -6.24 -15.47
CA LYS A 204 12.65 -7.58 -14.93
C LYS A 204 12.43 -8.67 -15.97
N GLY A 205 12.48 -8.33 -17.26
CA GLY A 205 12.31 -9.30 -18.36
C GLY A 205 10.88 -9.78 -18.60
N ARG A 206 9.89 -9.22 -17.92
CA ARG A 206 8.47 -9.56 -18.09
C ARG A 206 7.87 -8.79 -19.29
N ASN A 207 8.25 -9.23 -20.50
CA ASN A 207 7.70 -8.67 -21.71
C ASN A 207 6.65 -9.63 -22.28
N LYS A 208 5.43 -9.14 -22.51
CA LYS A 208 4.40 -9.90 -23.24
C LYS A 208 4.20 -9.33 -24.63
N SER A 209 4.26 -10.19 -25.64
CA SER A 209 3.95 -9.85 -27.03
C SER A 209 2.51 -10.24 -27.35
N ILE A 210 1.68 -9.28 -27.70
CA ILE A 210 0.26 -9.47 -28.03
C ILE A 210 0.07 -9.26 -29.53
N SER A 211 -0.46 -10.27 -30.20
CA SER A 211 -0.84 -10.17 -31.62
C SER A 211 -2.15 -9.38 -31.74
N LEU A 212 -2.12 -8.28 -32.50
CA LEU A 212 -3.29 -7.44 -32.73
C LEU A 212 -4.04 -7.90 -33.96
N ASN A 213 -5.32 -8.23 -33.79
CA ASN A 213 -6.22 -8.44 -34.95
C ASN A 213 -6.70 -7.08 -35.51
N PHE A 214 -7.44 -7.12 -36.61
CA PHE A 214 -7.95 -5.91 -37.28
C PHE A 214 -8.79 -5.02 -36.32
N PHE A 215 -9.64 -5.63 -35.52
CA PHE A 215 -10.52 -4.93 -34.59
C PHE A 215 -9.75 -4.26 -33.45
N THR A 216 -8.87 -5.01 -32.76
CA THR A 216 -8.06 -4.47 -31.65
C THR A 216 -7.09 -3.40 -32.14
N ARG A 217 -6.57 -3.51 -33.36
CA ARG A 217 -5.74 -2.47 -34.00
C ARG A 217 -6.55 -1.20 -34.27
N GLY A 218 -7.80 -1.35 -34.72
CA GLY A 218 -8.73 -0.24 -34.91
C GLY A 218 -9.05 0.49 -33.61
N LEU A 219 -9.34 -0.23 -32.54
CA LEU A 219 -9.57 0.32 -31.20
C LEU A 219 -8.34 1.06 -30.68
N LEU A 220 -7.16 0.46 -30.76
CA LEU A 220 -5.91 1.12 -30.35
C LEU A 220 -5.67 2.42 -31.11
N ARG A 221 -5.89 2.44 -32.42
CA ARG A 221 -5.79 3.67 -33.21
C ARG A 221 -6.79 4.74 -32.78
N MET A 222 -7.99 4.34 -32.45
CA MET A 222 -9.04 5.25 -32.01
C MET A 222 -8.70 5.92 -30.66
N PHE A 223 -8.14 5.18 -29.72
CA PHE A 223 -7.85 5.69 -28.36
C PHE A 223 -6.44 6.27 -28.21
N CYS A 224 -5.45 5.72 -28.90
CA CYS A 224 -4.05 6.08 -28.73
C CYS A 224 -3.46 6.86 -29.91
N GLY A 225 -4.21 7.04 -31.00
CA GLY A 225 -3.73 7.69 -32.21
C GLY A 225 -2.97 6.76 -33.17
N PRO A 226 -2.17 7.30 -34.08
CA PRO A 226 -1.44 6.52 -35.08
C PRO A 226 -0.53 5.46 -34.43
N LEU A 227 -0.56 4.25 -34.99
CA LEU A 227 0.32 3.16 -34.55
C LEU A 227 1.57 3.15 -35.44
N GLU A 228 2.62 3.80 -34.97
CA GLU A 228 3.91 3.82 -35.67
C GLU A 228 4.84 2.78 -35.06
N PRO A 229 5.48 1.91 -35.87
CA PRO A 229 6.42 0.92 -35.38
C PRO A 229 7.54 1.56 -34.54
N GLY A 230 7.89 0.91 -33.43
CA GLY A 230 8.91 1.37 -32.49
C GLY A 230 8.44 2.44 -31.52
N THR A 231 7.20 2.95 -31.66
CA THR A 231 6.68 4.00 -30.77
C THR A 231 5.90 3.43 -29.59
N GLN A 232 5.96 4.16 -28.45
CA GLN A 232 5.13 3.88 -27.31
C GLN A 232 3.71 4.35 -27.58
N VAL A 233 2.77 3.39 -27.66
CA VAL A 233 1.36 3.64 -27.95
C VAL A 233 0.61 4.15 -26.72
N PHE A 234 0.91 3.55 -25.54
CA PHE A 234 0.34 3.98 -24.29
C PHE A 234 1.30 3.78 -23.13
N ARG A 235 1.05 4.52 -22.03
CA ARG A 235 1.68 4.35 -20.72
C ARG A 235 0.62 4.62 -19.67
N ILE A 236 0.32 3.60 -18.88
CA ILE A 236 -0.61 3.65 -17.75
C ILE A 236 0.22 3.45 -16.49
N GLU A 237 0.31 4.47 -15.66
CA GLU A 237 0.93 4.40 -14.34
C GLU A 237 -0.18 4.18 -13.32
N MET A 238 -0.08 3.09 -12.57
CA MET A 238 -1.12 2.65 -11.62
C MET A 238 -0.88 3.23 -10.23
N ASP A 239 0.35 3.25 -9.80
CA ASP A 239 0.79 3.60 -8.45
C ASP A 239 1.30 5.05 -8.31
N LYS A 240 0.73 6.00 -9.06
CA LYS A 240 0.97 7.42 -8.80
C LYS A 240 0.53 7.76 -7.38
N TYR A 241 1.35 8.46 -6.60
CA TYR A 241 1.04 8.79 -5.20
C TYR A 241 -0.32 9.47 -5.02
N ASP A 242 -0.67 10.44 -5.88
CA ASP A 242 -1.96 11.14 -5.84
C ASP A 242 -3.18 10.25 -6.09
N ARG A 243 -2.96 9.07 -6.67
CA ARG A 243 -3.97 8.04 -6.87
C ARG A 243 -3.91 6.97 -5.80
N SER A 244 -2.74 6.37 -5.55
CA SER A 244 -2.58 5.27 -4.60
C SER A 244 -3.05 5.65 -3.19
N LEU A 245 -2.77 6.89 -2.76
CA LEU A 245 -3.22 7.41 -1.47
C LEU A 245 -4.74 7.60 -1.34
N ARG A 246 -5.50 7.43 -2.43
CA ARG A 246 -6.97 7.48 -2.42
C ARG A 246 -7.62 6.11 -2.58
N PHE A 247 -6.86 5.06 -2.80
CA PHE A 247 -7.45 3.74 -3.05
C PHE A 247 -7.96 3.10 -1.76
N VAL A 248 -7.06 2.75 -0.89
CA VAL A 248 -7.35 2.13 0.39
C VAL A 248 -6.52 2.79 1.47
N ASN A 249 -7.12 3.03 2.62
CA ASN A 249 -6.44 3.66 3.73
C ASN A 249 -6.79 3.00 5.07
N THR A 250 -5.83 3.10 5.99
CA THR A 250 -6.06 2.83 7.40
C THR A 250 -6.55 4.10 8.07
N HIS A 251 -7.82 4.13 8.44
CA HIS A 251 -8.40 5.19 9.25
C HIS A 251 -8.13 4.93 10.73
N ILE A 252 -7.84 5.97 11.49
CA ILE A 252 -7.57 5.87 12.93
C ILE A 252 -8.53 6.73 13.74
N LEU A 253 -8.88 6.27 14.93
CA LEU A 253 -9.60 7.03 15.95
C LEU A 253 -8.58 7.53 16.98
N ALA A 254 -7.89 8.62 16.65
CA ALA A 254 -6.90 9.26 17.49
C ALA A 254 -7.47 10.44 18.25
N ARG A 255 -6.87 10.81 19.39
CA ARG A 255 -7.26 11.98 20.18
C ARG A 255 -6.84 13.28 19.53
N GLY A 256 -5.73 13.24 18.79
CA GLY A 256 -5.17 14.36 18.07
C GLY A 256 -4.29 13.89 16.91
N LEU A 257 -3.82 14.83 16.09
CA LEU A 257 -2.92 14.55 14.98
C LEU A 257 -1.47 14.74 15.44
N THR A 258 -1.02 13.85 16.32
CA THR A 258 0.37 13.76 16.77
C THR A 258 0.90 12.36 16.61
N GLU A 259 2.24 12.19 16.48
CA GLU A 259 2.84 10.87 16.35
C GLU A 259 2.46 9.95 17.53
N PRO A 260 2.52 10.37 18.82
CA PRO A 260 2.07 9.54 19.92
C PRO A 260 0.61 9.09 19.82
N ASP A 261 -0.31 9.98 19.42
CA ASP A 261 -1.72 9.63 19.27
C ASP A 261 -1.95 8.62 18.16
N VAL A 262 -1.22 8.72 17.03
CA VAL A 262 -1.27 7.76 15.93
C VAL A 262 -0.71 6.39 16.37
N ILE A 263 0.45 6.39 17.02
CA ILE A 263 1.08 5.14 17.52
C ILE A 263 0.20 4.46 18.56
N ASP A 264 -0.43 5.22 19.48
CA ASP A 264 -1.35 4.66 20.46
C ASP A 264 -2.59 4.05 19.80
N ALA A 265 -3.18 4.73 18.80
CA ALA A 265 -4.32 4.20 18.07
C ALA A 265 -3.97 2.90 17.33
N LEU A 266 -2.80 2.83 16.68
CA LEU A 266 -2.28 1.62 16.04
C LEU A 266 -2.07 0.50 17.05
N ARG A 267 -1.44 0.80 18.20
CA ARG A 267 -1.14 -0.19 19.25
C ARG A 267 -2.39 -0.85 19.83
N ILE A 268 -3.44 -0.08 20.05
CA ILE A 268 -4.68 -0.58 20.69
C ILE A 268 -5.76 -0.98 19.67
N GLY A 269 -5.51 -0.83 18.36
CA GLY A 269 -6.45 -1.23 17.32
C GLY A 269 -7.64 -0.29 17.14
N ARG A 270 -7.48 1.00 17.46
CA ARG A 270 -8.48 2.05 17.11
C ARG A 270 -8.38 2.43 15.64
N VAL A 271 -8.48 1.44 14.78
CA VAL A 271 -8.30 1.56 13.34
C VAL A 271 -9.35 0.77 12.56
N PHE A 272 -9.61 1.18 11.35
CA PHE A 272 -10.33 0.39 10.35
C PHE A 272 -9.76 0.64 8.97
N VAL A 273 -9.90 -0.34 8.10
CA VAL A 273 -9.50 -0.25 6.70
C VAL A 273 -10.71 0.14 5.85
N ALA A 274 -10.53 1.10 4.97
CA ALA A 274 -11.55 1.53 4.03
C ALA A 274 -11.01 1.73 2.62
N PHE A 275 -11.80 1.35 1.63
CA PHE A 275 -11.53 1.59 0.22
C PHE A 275 -12.10 2.97 -0.16
N ASP A 276 -11.38 4.03 0.17
CA ASP A 276 -11.80 5.42 -0.02
C ASP A 276 -12.06 5.77 -1.49
N MET A 277 -11.50 5.00 -2.42
CA MET A 277 -11.82 5.10 -3.84
C MET A 277 -13.29 4.83 -4.16
N LEU A 278 -13.99 4.07 -3.33
CA LEU A 278 -15.41 3.73 -3.53
C LEU A 278 -16.31 4.75 -2.86
N ALA A 279 -15.98 5.16 -1.63
CA ALA A 279 -16.72 6.15 -0.86
C ALA A 279 -15.82 6.71 0.26
N ASP A 280 -16.05 7.96 0.63
CA ASP A 280 -15.41 8.60 1.79
C ASP A 280 -15.87 7.92 3.08
N ALA A 281 -14.96 7.26 3.78
CA ALA A 281 -15.24 6.55 5.02
C ALA A 281 -14.95 7.38 6.28
N ARG A 282 -14.59 8.64 6.15
CA ARG A 282 -14.33 9.52 7.29
C ARG A 282 -15.58 9.69 8.15
N GLY A 283 -15.40 9.57 9.46
CA GLY A 283 -16.50 9.64 10.42
C GLY A 283 -17.21 8.30 10.65
N PHE A 284 -16.82 7.21 9.99
CA PHE A 284 -17.29 5.89 10.35
C PHE A 284 -16.93 5.56 11.80
N THR A 285 -17.89 5.01 12.54
CA THR A 285 -17.70 4.61 13.93
C THR A 285 -18.36 3.28 14.17
N TYR A 286 -17.65 2.36 14.79
CA TYR A 286 -18.19 1.10 15.27
C TYR A 286 -18.22 1.11 16.79
N LEU A 287 -19.37 0.91 17.36
CA LEU A 287 -19.63 1.00 18.80
C LEU A 287 -20.26 -0.29 19.31
N ALA A 288 -19.84 -0.71 20.48
CA ALA A 288 -20.53 -1.73 21.26
C ALA A 288 -21.19 -1.05 22.46
N GLU A 289 -22.51 -1.32 22.69
CA GLU A 289 -23.26 -0.79 23.82
C GLU A 289 -23.98 -1.95 24.53
N GLY A 290 -23.81 -2.06 25.85
CA GLY A 290 -24.48 -3.09 26.64
C GLY A 290 -24.22 -2.93 28.13
N ALA A 291 -25.20 -3.32 28.97
CA ALA A 291 -25.11 -3.35 30.44
C ALA A 291 -24.52 -2.09 31.09
N GLY A 292 -24.70 -0.90 30.49
CA GLY A 292 -24.16 0.36 31.00
C GLY A 292 -22.71 0.67 30.57
N ALA A 293 -22.13 -0.18 29.74
CA ALA A 293 -20.81 0.08 29.11
C ALA A 293 -20.98 0.47 27.64
N LYS A 294 -20.10 1.35 27.21
CA LYS A 294 -19.95 1.73 25.80
C LYS A 294 -18.47 1.65 25.43
N ALA A 295 -18.19 0.94 24.36
CA ALA A 295 -16.85 0.81 23.84
C ALA A 295 -16.79 1.20 22.38
N VAL A 296 -15.73 1.84 21.97
CA VAL A 296 -15.40 2.08 20.57
C VAL A 296 -14.48 0.98 20.05
N MET A 297 -14.37 0.89 18.74
CA MET A 297 -13.44 -0.04 18.07
C MET A 297 -12.03 0.07 18.67
N GLY A 298 -11.39 -1.09 18.90
CA GLY A 298 -10.10 -1.21 19.58
C GLY A 298 -10.18 -1.31 21.12
N GLU A 299 -11.32 -1.03 21.72
CA GLU A 299 -11.54 -1.25 23.16
C GLU A 299 -12.10 -2.65 23.43
N GLU A 300 -11.81 -3.15 24.62
CA GLU A 300 -12.33 -4.45 25.10
C GLU A 300 -13.62 -4.21 25.88
N VAL A 301 -14.61 -5.08 25.66
CA VAL A 301 -15.87 -5.11 26.42
C VAL A 301 -15.89 -6.41 27.23
N SER A 302 -15.96 -6.29 28.53
CA SER A 302 -16.10 -7.43 29.46
C SER A 302 -17.57 -7.79 29.69
#